data_1a20a7835f89469aa38b92a7d3dbcaae
#
_entry.id   1a20a7835f89469aa38b92a7d3dbcaae
#
_cell.length_a   1.000
_cell.length_b   1.000
_cell.length_c   1.000
_cell.angle_alpha   90.00
_cell.angle_beta   90.00
_cell.angle_gamma   90.00
#
_symmetry.space_group_name_H-M   'P 1'
#
loop_
_entity.id
_entity.type
_entity.pdbx_description
1 polymer ?
#
loop_
_entity_poly.entity_id
_entity_poly.type
_entity_poly.pdbx_seq_one_letter_code
_entity_poly.pdbx_strand_id
1 'polypeptide(L)'
;MPRKGHIAKRGVAGDPVFGSDLVTKFVNSMMWQGKKSTAQGIFYESITQLEKKGGDEGLKLFKKAVENAKPLLEVKTSRVGGANYQVPVEVNADRRTSLAIRWLITYARGRGEKGMIDKLTNELLDAANNRGAAIKKKEDVHRMAEANKAFAHYRW
;
A
#
# COMPACT_ATOMS: atom_id res chain seq x y z
N MET A 1 -23.31 3.31 17.39
CA MET A 1 -22.43 2.40 16.62
C MET A 1 -23.07 1.01 16.62
N PRO A 2 -23.28 0.36 15.46
CA PRO A 2 -23.83 -1.00 15.43
C PRO A 2 -22.82 -1.96 16.05
N ARG A 3 -23.27 -2.73 17.06
CA ARG A 3 -22.44 -3.76 17.71
C ARG A 3 -22.40 -5.05 16.90
N LYS A 4 -23.48 -5.36 16.20
CA LYS A 4 -23.66 -6.53 15.34
C LYS A 4 -24.41 -6.06 14.11
N GLY A 5 -23.87 -6.26 12.96
CA GLY A 5 -24.49 -5.89 11.69
C GLY A 5 -23.46 -5.56 10.62
N HIS A 6 -23.85 -5.76 9.38
CA HIS A 6 -23.01 -5.42 8.24
C HIS A 6 -22.99 -3.90 8.05
N ILE A 7 -21.81 -3.31 8.15
CA ILE A 7 -21.61 -1.89 7.85
C ILE A 7 -21.37 -1.78 6.34
N ALA A 8 -22.26 -1.10 5.63
CA ALA A 8 -22.08 -0.84 4.21
C ALA A 8 -20.79 -0.03 3.98
N LYS A 9 -19.93 -0.50 3.10
CA LYS A 9 -18.71 0.23 2.71
C LYS A 9 -19.12 1.47 1.92
N ARG A 10 -18.65 2.65 2.33
CA ARG A 10 -18.84 3.88 1.56
C ARG A 10 -18.04 3.80 0.28
N GLY A 11 -18.66 4.10 -0.86
CA GLY A 11 -17.98 4.29 -2.13
C GLY A 11 -16.99 5.45 -2.04
N VAL A 12 -15.86 5.33 -2.68
CA VAL A 12 -14.88 6.42 -2.80
C VAL A 12 -15.11 7.05 -4.17
N ALA A 13 -15.36 8.36 -4.20
CA ALA A 13 -15.45 9.08 -5.48
C ALA A 13 -14.10 9.08 -6.19
N GLY A 14 -14.10 8.94 -7.50
CA GLY A 14 -12.91 9.04 -8.32
C GLY A 14 -12.21 10.40 -8.16
N ASP A 15 -10.91 10.40 -8.39
CA ASP A 15 -10.11 11.63 -8.35
C ASP A 15 -10.52 12.60 -9.47
N PRO A 16 -10.62 13.91 -9.23
CA PRO A 16 -11.09 14.87 -10.24
C PRO A 16 -10.19 14.97 -11.48
N VAL A 17 -8.90 14.68 -11.36
CA VAL A 17 -7.95 14.78 -12.49
C VAL A 17 -7.85 13.45 -13.24
N PHE A 18 -7.70 12.35 -12.52
CA PHE A 18 -7.45 11.03 -13.11
C PHE A 18 -8.69 10.12 -13.15
N GLY A 19 -9.82 10.50 -12.57
CA GLY A 19 -11.04 9.69 -12.50
C GLY A 19 -10.89 8.35 -11.77
N SER A 20 -9.81 8.16 -11.00
CA SER A 20 -9.41 6.87 -10.41
C SER A 20 -9.66 6.82 -8.90
N ASP A 21 -10.42 5.82 -8.46
CA ASP A 21 -10.66 5.54 -7.02
C ASP A 21 -9.36 5.18 -6.29
N LEU A 22 -8.41 4.55 -6.99
CA LEU A 22 -7.13 4.17 -6.43
C LEU A 22 -6.30 5.40 -6.05
N VAL A 23 -6.33 6.45 -6.90
CA VAL A 23 -5.67 7.73 -6.64
C VAL A 23 -6.29 8.39 -5.41
N THR A 24 -7.62 8.44 -5.33
CA THR A 24 -8.32 9.02 -4.17
C THR A 24 -7.97 8.27 -2.88
N LYS A 25 -7.92 6.94 -2.90
CA LYS A 25 -7.50 6.12 -1.74
C LYS A 25 -6.06 6.42 -1.33
N PHE A 26 -5.17 6.60 -2.31
CA PHE A 26 -3.77 6.92 -2.06
C PHE A 26 -3.60 8.29 -1.42
N VAL A 27 -4.21 9.33 -2.01
CA VAL A 27 -4.18 10.71 -1.49
C VAL A 27 -4.77 10.80 -0.08
N ASN A 28 -5.92 10.15 0.16
CA ASN A 28 -6.55 10.11 1.48
C ASN A 28 -5.65 9.42 2.53
N SER A 29 -4.87 8.41 2.13
CA SER A 29 -3.93 7.72 3.02
C SER A 29 -2.65 8.52 3.27
N MET A 30 -2.24 9.34 2.30
CA MET A 30 -1.07 10.21 2.40
C MET A 30 -1.37 11.48 3.19
N MET A 31 -2.61 11.93 3.20
CA MET A 31 -3.06 13.15 3.85
C MET A 31 -2.76 13.13 5.37
N TRP A 32 -2.31 14.27 5.91
CA TRP A 32 -2.17 14.52 7.34
C TRP A 32 -3.05 15.70 7.77
N GLN A 33 -3.63 15.61 8.96
CA GLN A 33 -4.42 16.67 9.58
C GLN A 33 -5.54 17.23 8.69
N GLY A 34 -6.09 16.41 7.78
CA GLY A 34 -7.13 16.85 6.86
C GLY A 34 -6.67 17.74 5.70
N LYS A 35 -5.35 17.95 5.52
CA LYS A 35 -4.79 18.81 4.46
C LYS A 35 -4.81 18.10 3.11
N LYS A 36 -6.03 17.93 2.55
CA LYS A 36 -6.23 17.15 1.32
C LYS A 36 -5.65 17.84 0.09
N SER A 37 -5.83 19.15 -0.06
CA SER A 37 -5.30 19.91 -1.20
C SER A 37 -3.78 19.82 -1.31
N THR A 38 -3.07 19.92 -0.19
CA THR A 38 -1.63 19.74 -0.13
C THR A 38 -1.21 18.33 -0.56
N ALA A 39 -1.92 17.30 -0.08
CA ALA A 39 -1.64 15.91 -0.46
C ALA A 39 -1.91 15.67 -1.95
N GLN A 40 -2.96 16.24 -2.52
CA GLN A 40 -3.25 16.19 -3.95
C GLN A 40 -2.15 16.86 -4.77
N GLY A 41 -1.72 18.08 -4.41
CA GLY A 41 -0.63 18.77 -5.08
C GLY A 41 0.67 17.94 -5.10
N ILE A 42 1.08 17.39 -3.95
CA ILE A 42 2.25 16.52 -3.86
C ILE A 42 2.10 15.29 -4.77
N PHE A 43 0.94 14.66 -4.78
CA PHE A 43 0.70 13.48 -5.59
C PHE A 43 0.76 13.80 -7.10
N TYR A 44 0.08 14.85 -7.56
CA TYR A 44 0.05 15.21 -8.98
C TYR A 44 1.43 15.58 -9.50
N GLU A 45 2.17 16.37 -8.71
CA GLU A 45 3.54 16.74 -9.09
C GLU A 45 4.48 15.52 -9.10
N SER A 46 4.29 14.59 -8.15
CA SER A 46 5.05 13.32 -8.15
C SER A 46 4.74 12.47 -9.38
N ILE A 47 3.49 12.40 -9.85
CA ILE A 47 3.13 11.67 -11.07
C ILE A 47 3.74 12.33 -12.30
N THR A 48 3.73 13.66 -12.39
CA THR A 48 4.38 14.39 -13.50
C THR A 48 5.89 14.14 -13.53
N GLN A 49 6.55 14.12 -12.36
CA GLN A 49 7.97 13.78 -12.30
C GLN A 49 8.23 12.30 -12.61
N LEU A 50 7.34 11.40 -12.18
CA LEU A 50 7.43 9.98 -12.47
C LEU A 50 7.38 9.70 -13.97
N GLU A 51 6.51 10.39 -14.70
CA GLU A 51 6.41 10.32 -16.15
C GLU A 51 7.70 10.78 -16.83
N LYS A 52 8.27 11.93 -16.41
CA LYS A 52 9.54 12.43 -16.93
C LYS A 52 10.72 11.49 -16.72
N LYS A 53 10.77 10.81 -15.55
CA LYS A 53 11.87 9.90 -15.19
C LYS A 53 11.67 8.48 -15.72
N GLY A 54 10.43 8.02 -15.80
CA GLY A 54 10.08 6.64 -16.13
C GLY A 54 9.91 6.36 -17.63
N GLY A 55 9.71 7.40 -18.44
CA GLY A 55 9.51 7.28 -19.90
C GLY A 55 8.15 6.71 -20.32
N ASP A 56 7.31 6.33 -19.38
CA ASP A 56 5.95 5.81 -19.56
C ASP A 56 4.94 6.77 -18.91
N GLU A 57 3.65 6.60 -19.24
CA GLU A 57 2.57 7.35 -18.61
C GLU A 57 2.61 7.20 -17.08
N GLY A 58 2.70 8.33 -16.36
CA GLY A 58 2.88 8.35 -14.91
C GLY A 58 1.82 7.57 -14.14
N LEU A 59 0.55 7.61 -14.59
CA LEU A 59 -0.53 6.86 -13.97
C LEU A 59 -0.39 5.33 -14.15
N LYS A 60 0.14 4.88 -15.29
CA LYS A 60 0.43 3.45 -15.51
C LYS A 60 1.54 2.97 -14.58
N LEU A 61 2.62 3.75 -14.46
CA LEU A 61 3.72 3.43 -13.55
C LEU A 61 3.24 3.40 -12.10
N PHE A 62 2.39 4.33 -11.68
CA PHE A 62 1.77 4.33 -10.35
C PHE A 62 0.93 3.06 -10.11
N LYS A 63 0.05 2.69 -11.05
CA LYS A 63 -0.76 1.46 -10.93
C LYS A 63 0.12 0.23 -10.85
N LYS A 64 1.18 0.15 -11.66
CA LYS A 64 2.16 -0.93 -11.65
C LYS A 64 2.90 -1.01 -10.31
N ALA A 65 3.34 0.13 -9.76
CA ALA A 65 3.98 0.20 -8.45
C ALA A 65 3.08 -0.32 -7.32
N VAL A 66 1.81 0.08 -7.31
CA VAL A 66 0.83 -0.42 -6.33
C VAL A 66 0.61 -1.92 -6.50
N GLU A 67 0.46 -2.41 -7.74
CA GLU A 67 0.26 -3.85 -8.00
C GLU A 67 1.44 -4.69 -7.52
N ASN A 68 2.67 -4.25 -7.83
CA ASN A 68 3.89 -4.91 -7.38
C ASN A 68 4.03 -4.95 -5.85
N ALA A 69 3.53 -3.94 -5.15
CA ALA A 69 3.59 -3.84 -3.69
C ALA A 69 2.49 -4.64 -2.96
N LYS A 70 1.46 -5.15 -3.65
CA LYS A 70 0.38 -5.92 -3.04
C LYS A 70 0.87 -7.26 -2.49
N PRO A 71 0.68 -7.56 -1.18
CA PRO A 71 0.99 -8.88 -0.64
C PRO A 71 -0.12 -9.89 -0.90
N LEU A 72 0.23 -11.14 -1.14
CA LEU A 72 -0.71 -12.26 -1.25
C LEU A 72 -1.03 -12.87 0.12
N LEU A 73 -0.02 -12.92 0.98
CA LEU A 73 -0.09 -13.51 2.32
C LEU A 73 0.26 -12.48 3.39
N GLU A 74 -0.33 -12.62 4.56
CA GLU A 74 0.07 -11.94 5.79
C GLU A 74 0.14 -12.94 6.94
N VAL A 75 0.83 -12.58 8.00
CA VAL A 75 0.91 -13.39 9.22
C VAL A 75 0.01 -12.77 10.27
N LYS A 76 -0.91 -13.57 10.83
CA LYS A 76 -1.77 -13.18 11.96
C LYS A 76 -1.44 -14.02 13.18
N THR A 77 -1.47 -13.39 14.34
CA THR A 77 -1.31 -14.11 15.61
C THR A 77 -2.62 -14.78 16.00
N SER A 78 -2.59 -16.10 16.17
CA SER A 78 -3.68 -16.90 16.73
C SER A 78 -3.27 -17.46 18.08
N ARG A 79 -4.15 -17.40 19.08
CA ARG A 79 -3.89 -17.94 20.43
C ARG A 79 -4.57 -19.29 20.59
N VAL A 80 -3.76 -20.32 20.75
CA VAL A 80 -4.24 -21.70 20.93
C VAL A 80 -3.61 -22.29 22.20
N GLY A 81 -4.43 -22.77 23.12
CA GLY A 81 -3.95 -23.40 24.35
C GLY A 81 -3.06 -22.49 25.22
N GLY A 82 -3.23 -21.18 25.15
CA GLY A 82 -2.40 -20.21 25.88
C GLY A 82 -1.12 -19.75 25.16
N ALA A 83 -0.69 -20.42 24.10
CA ALA A 83 0.44 -20.04 23.28
C ALA A 83 0.01 -19.18 22.06
N ASN A 84 0.85 -18.24 21.66
CA ASN A 84 0.63 -17.40 20.49
C ASN A 84 1.37 -17.97 19.28
N TYR A 85 0.62 -18.33 18.24
CA TYR A 85 1.16 -18.83 16.99
C TYR A 85 0.99 -17.80 15.88
N GLN A 86 2.01 -17.64 15.04
CA GLN A 86 1.93 -16.82 13.86
C GLN A 86 1.42 -17.64 12.68
N VAL A 87 0.18 -17.40 12.28
CA VAL A 87 -0.52 -18.17 11.25
C VAL A 87 -0.53 -17.43 9.94
N PRO A 88 -0.04 -18.01 8.83
CA PRO A 88 -0.13 -17.41 7.51
C PRO A 88 -1.57 -17.44 7.00
N VAL A 89 -2.06 -16.28 6.53
CA VAL A 89 -3.43 -16.11 6.04
C VAL A 89 -3.39 -15.36 4.71
N GLU A 90 -4.24 -15.78 3.77
CA GLU A 90 -4.43 -15.03 2.54
C GLU A 90 -5.06 -13.65 2.81
N VAL A 91 -4.55 -12.65 2.10
CA VAL A 91 -5.03 -11.27 2.25
C VAL A 91 -6.17 -11.01 1.27
N ASN A 92 -7.30 -10.48 1.76
CA ASN A 92 -8.41 -10.05 0.92
C ASN A 92 -8.00 -8.91 -0.02
N ALA A 93 -8.57 -8.83 -1.22
CA ALA A 93 -8.23 -7.88 -2.28
C ALA A 93 -8.21 -6.41 -1.83
N ASP A 94 -9.23 -5.97 -1.06
CA ASP A 94 -9.30 -4.61 -0.51
C ASP A 94 -8.15 -4.33 0.47
N ARG A 95 -7.80 -5.33 1.28
CA ARG A 95 -6.72 -5.21 2.25
C ARG A 95 -5.35 -5.23 1.57
N ARG A 96 -5.16 -6.02 0.50
CA ARG A 96 -3.93 -6.00 -0.32
C ARG A 96 -3.62 -4.59 -0.80
N THR A 97 -4.63 -3.93 -1.37
CA THR A 97 -4.51 -2.54 -1.85
C THR A 97 -4.18 -1.58 -0.71
N SER A 98 -4.85 -1.70 0.43
CA SER A 98 -4.63 -0.83 1.60
C SER A 98 -3.22 -1.01 2.18
N LEU A 99 -2.70 -2.24 2.23
CA LEU A 99 -1.34 -2.53 2.69
C LEU A 99 -0.29 -1.97 1.74
N ALA A 100 -0.47 -2.17 0.43
CA ALA A 100 0.43 -1.64 -0.59
C ALA A 100 0.54 -0.10 -0.50
N ILE A 101 -0.59 0.60 -0.44
CA ILE A 101 -0.63 2.05 -0.28
C ILE A 101 0.10 2.50 0.99
N ARG A 102 -0.19 1.84 2.11
CA ARG A 102 0.45 2.16 3.39
C ARG A 102 1.97 1.99 3.34
N TRP A 103 2.45 0.89 2.78
CA TRP A 103 3.89 0.63 2.68
C TRP A 103 4.58 1.62 1.75
N LEU A 104 4.04 1.88 0.56
CA LEU A 104 4.59 2.88 -0.36
C LEU A 104 4.72 4.25 0.33
N ILE A 105 3.69 4.72 1.02
CA ILE A 105 3.71 6.01 1.72
C ILE A 105 4.72 6.00 2.89
N THR A 106 4.73 4.92 3.68
CA THR A 106 5.61 4.84 4.85
C THR A 106 7.08 4.85 4.44
N TYR A 107 7.43 4.06 3.43
CA TYR A 107 8.81 3.98 2.96
C TYR A 107 9.23 5.20 2.14
N ALA A 108 8.31 5.80 1.37
CA ALA A 108 8.57 7.10 0.75
C ALA A 108 8.94 8.15 1.82
N ARG A 109 8.19 8.26 2.91
CA ARG A 109 8.49 9.19 4.01
C ARG A 109 9.86 8.95 4.65
N GLY A 110 10.30 7.70 4.72
CA GLY A 110 11.59 7.31 5.29
C GLY A 110 12.80 7.54 4.39
N ARG A 111 12.62 7.97 3.15
CA ARG A 111 13.74 8.25 2.22
C ARG A 111 14.50 9.50 2.63
N GLY A 112 15.75 9.61 2.19
CA GLY A 112 16.67 10.70 2.57
C GLY A 112 16.53 11.98 1.73
N GLU A 113 15.72 11.98 0.66
CA GLU A 113 15.51 13.17 -0.18
C GLU A 113 14.86 14.31 0.62
N LYS A 114 15.05 15.58 0.21
CA LYS A 114 14.54 16.74 0.95
C LYS A 114 13.01 16.91 0.84
N GLY A 115 12.43 16.69 -0.35
CA GLY A 115 11.02 16.94 -0.63
C GLY A 115 10.18 15.66 -0.63
N MET A 116 8.91 15.73 -0.18
CA MET A 116 8.00 14.57 -0.26
C MET A 116 7.70 14.18 -1.71
N ILE A 117 7.74 15.14 -2.64
CA ILE A 117 7.52 14.91 -4.07
C ILE A 117 8.61 13.99 -4.61
N ASP A 118 9.89 14.31 -4.37
CA ASP A 118 11.01 13.48 -4.82
C ASP A 118 11.05 12.12 -4.14
N LYS A 119 10.79 12.07 -2.83
CA LYS A 119 10.67 10.84 -2.05
C LYS A 119 9.62 9.91 -2.66
N LEU A 120 8.44 10.43 -2.95
CA LEU A 120 7.33 9.65 -3.49
C LEU A 120 7.61 9.20 -4.92
N THR A 121 8.11 10.11 -5.76
CA THR A 121 8.49 9.80 -7.15
C THR A 121 9.50 8.65 -7.21
N ASN A 122 10.57 8.74 -6.43
CA ASN A 122 11.62 7.74 -6.46
C ASN A 122 11.16 6.39 -5.87
N GLU A 123 10.33 6.40 -4.80
CA GLU A 123 9.77 5.14 -4.26
C GLU A 123 8.80 4.47 -5.24
N LEU A 124 7.96 5.26 -5.94
CA LEU A 124 7.05 4.72 -6.96
C LEU A 124 7.82 4.17 -8.16
N LEU A 125 8.87 4.84 -8.61
CA LEU A 125 9.72 4.38 -9.71
C LEU A 125 10.43 3.06 -9.35
N ASP A 126 11.01 2.99 -8.15
CA ASP A 126 11.65 1.79 -7.64
C ASP A 126 10.64 0.64 -7.54
N ALA A 127 9.46 0.89 -6.97
CA ALA A 127 8.40 -0.12 -6.83
C ALA A 127 7.84 -0.60 -8.18
N ALA A 128 7.71 0.28 -9.18
CA ALA A 128 7.32 -0.10 -10.53
C ALA A 128 8.33 -1.06 -11.19
N ASN A 129 9.62 -0.95 -10.80
CA ASN A 129 10.71 -1.82 -11.23
C ASN A 129 10.99 -3.00 -10.29
N ASN A 130 10.04 -3.34 -9.39
CA ASN A 130 10.20 -4.37 -8.36
C ASN A 130 11.42 -4.16 -7.45
N ARG A 131 11.72 -2.92 -7.10
CA ARG A 131 12.81 -2.52 -6.20
C ARG A 131 12.23 -1.65 -5.07
N GLY A 132 13.11 -1.24 -4.16
CA GLY A 132 12.74 -0.32 -3.09
C GLY A 132 12.26 -0.99 -1.81
N ALA A 133 12.12 -0.17 -0.77
CA ALA A 133 11.85 -0.64 0.58
C ALA A 133 10.43 -1.18 0.75
N ALA A 134 9.45 -0.67 0.01
CA ALA A 134 8.08 -1.17 0.02
C ALA A 134 8.00 -2.61 -0.54
N ILE A 135 8.72 -2.90 -1.63
CA ILE A 135 8.80 -4.24 -2.20
C ILE A 135 9.52 -5.20 -1.26
N LYS A 136 10.65 -4.76 -0.68
CA LYS A 136 11.36 -5.55 0.33
C LYS A 136 10.45 -5.92 1.50
N LYS A 137 9.61 -4.99 1.96
CA LYS A 137 8.62 -5.28 3.02
C LYS A 137 7.63 -6.36 2.61
N LYS A 138 7.13 -6.33 1.37
CA LYS A 138 6.27 -7.40 0.84
C LYS A 138 6.99 -8.75 0.89
N GLU A 139 8.23 -8.81 0.41
CA GLU A 139 9.03 -10.04 0.40
C GLU A 139 9.31 -10.56 1.81
N ASP A 140 9.63 -9.67 2.76
CA ASP A 140 9.83 -10.05 4.17
C ASP A 140 8.55 -10.65 4.79
N VAL A 141 7.38 -10.06 4.49
CA VAL A 141 6.10 -10.61 4.96
C VAL A 141 5.81 -11.97 4.33
N HIS A 142 6.08 -12.15 3.04
CA HIS A 142 5.92 -13.45 2.37
C HIS A 142 6.90 -14.49 2.94
N ARG A 143 8.15 -14.11 3.19
CA ARG A 143 9.16 -14.99 3.82
C ARG A 143 8.73 -15.41 5.21
N MET A 144 8.21 -14.47 6.03
CA MET A 144 7.65 -14.81 7.34
C MET A 144 6.45 -15.76 7.24
N ALA A 145 5.56 -15.56 6.25
CA ALA A 145 4.42 -16.44 6.03
C ALA A 145 4.87 -17.84 5.61
N GLU A 146 5.90 -17.95 4.79
CA GLU A 146 6.47 -19.23 4.36
C GLU A 146 7.15 -19.97 5.51
N ALA A 147 7.94 -19.26 6.32
CA ALA A 147 8.60 -19.84 7.51
C ALA A 147 7.58 -20.38 8.53
N ASN A 148 6.39 -19.77 8.61
CA ASN A 148 5.31 -20.19 9.52
C ASN A 148 4.28 -21.12 8.85
N LYS A 149 4.56 -21.65 7.66
CA LYS A 149 3.63 -22.50 6.90
C LYS A 149 3.14 -23.72 7.68
N ALA A 150 3.98 -24.26 8.57
CA ALA A 150 3.63 -25.38 9.42
C ALA A 150 2.42 -25.11 10.34
N PHE A 151 2.16 -23.83 10.68
CA PHE A 151 1.05 -23.42 11.53
C PHE A 151 -0.23 -23.06 10.76
N ALA A 152 -0.26 -23.27 9.45
CA ALA A 152 -1.43 -22.92 8.62
C ALA A 152 -2.73 -23.64 9.05
N HIS A 153 -2.62 -24.82 9.67
CA HIS A 153 -3.75 -25.59 10.19
C HIS A 153 -4.43 -24.95 11.42
N TYR A 154 -3.80 -23.97 12.09
CA TYR A 154 -4.41 -23.16 13.16
C TYR A 154 -5.22 -21.96 12.64
N ARG A 155 -5.54 -21.94 11.36
CA ARG A 155 -6.38 -20.91 10.73
C ARG A 155 -7.84 -21.12 11.15
N TRP A 156 -8.49 -20.03 11.59
CA TRP A 156 -9.93 -19.95 11.92
C TRP A 156 -10.69 -19.22 10.81
#